data_3c8d99915bbe2e5004c5f5c2f831379a
#
_entry.id   3c8d99915bbe2e5004c5f5c2f831379a
#
_cell.length_a   1.000
_cell.length_b   1.000
_cell.length_c   1.000
_cell.angle_alpha   90.00
_cell.angle_beta   90.00
_cell.angle_gamma   90.00
#
_symmetry.space_group_name_H-M   'P 1'
#
loop_
_entity.id
_entity.type
_entity.pdbx_description
1 polymer ?
#
loop_
_entity_poly.entity_id
_entity_poly.type
_entity_poly.pdbx_seq_one_letter_code
_entity_poly.pdbx_strand_id
1 'polypeptide(L)' 'MPHRHDLKVFLLAKDKPAGPPRPGPPLVVEASTLDGLLPAAKRALADAGYPRDRAISFTPTGLVAYVEDRA' A
#
# COMPACT_ATOMS: atom_id res chain seq x y z
N MET A 1 -9.01 -12.56 -16.84
CA MET A 1 -8.47 -11.20 -16.92
C MET A 1 -7.71 -10.87 -15.65
N PRO A 2 -6.57 -10.21 -15.73
CA PRO A 2 -5.86 -9.80 -14.51
C PRO A 2 -6.68 -8.76 -13.73
N HIS A 3 -6.54 -8.81 -12.42
CA HIS A 3 -7.13 -7.83 -11.53
C HIS A 3 -6.17 -6.64 -11.42
N ARG A 4 -6.68 -5.46 -11.67
CA ARG A 4 -5.91 -4.22 -11.60
C ARG A 4 -6.63 -3.24 -10.69
N HIS A 5 -5.92 -2.74 -9.68
CA HIS A 5 -6.50 -1.84 -8.69
C HIS A 5 -5.53 -0.72 -8.35
N ASP A 6 -6.09 0.44 -8.04
CA ASP A 6 -5.31 1.53 -7.50
C ASP A 6 -4.96 1.22 -6.04
N LEU A 7 -3.72 1.48 -5.67
CA LEU A 7 -3.24 1.33 -4.31
C LEU A 7 -3.04 2.72 -3.72
N LYS A 8 -3.87 3.07 -2.76
CA LYS A 8 -3.69 4.31 -1.99
C LYS A 8 -2.72 4.04 -0.86
N VAL A 9 -1.68 4.84 -0.77
CA VAL A 9 -0.64 4.69 0.23
C VAL A 9 -0.76 5.82 1.24
N PHE A 10 -0.76 5.45 2.53
CA PHE A 10 -0.73 6.42 3.62
C PHE A 10 0.53 6.17 4.44
N LEU A 11 1.27 7.24 4.70
CA LEU A 11 2.53 7.19 5.41
C LEU A 11 2.30 7.46 6.90
N LEU A 12 2.75 6.56 7.75
CA LEU A 12 2.69 6.72 9.19
C LEU A 12 4.02 7.28 9.68
N ALA A 13 3.98 8.34 10.45
CA ALA A 13 5.20 8.94 11.00
C ALA A 13 5.90 7.93 11.91
N LYS A 14 7.20 7.78 11.71
CA LYS A 14 8.01 6.82 12.45
C LYS A 14 8.08 7.16 13.94
N ASP A 15 8.16 8.46 14.25
CA ASP A 15 8.27 8.97 15.61
C ASP A 15 6.91 9.30 16.23
N LYS A 16 5.84 9.39 15.44
CA LYS A 16 4.49 9.71 15.91
C LYS A 16 3.48 8.75 15.25
N PRO A 17 3.51 7.47 15.59
CA PRO A 17 2.64 6.49 14.94
C PRO A 17 1.15 6.72 15.20
N ALA A 18 0.81 7.47 16.25
CA ALA A 18 -0.59 7.84 16.55
C ALA A 18 -1.04 9.09 15.82
N GLY A 19 -0.15 9.78 15.10
CA GLY A 19 -0.50 10.98 14.34
C GLY A 19 -1.28 10.64 13.08
N PRO A 20 -1.89 11.67 12.44
CA PRO A 20 -2.63 11.43 11.20
C PRO A 20 -1.70 10.94 10.09
N PRO A 21 -2.14 9.96 9.29
CA PRO A 21 -1.33 9.47 8.19
C PRO A 21 -1.22 10.53 7.09
N ARG A 22 -0.06 10.56 6.42
CA ARG A 22 0.19 11.46 5.31
C ARG A 22 -0.03 10.72 4.00
N PRO A 23 -0.58 11.38 2.97
CA PRO A 23 -0.75 10.73 1.67
C PRO A 23 0.61 10.40 1.05
N GLY A 24 0.74 9.16 0.57
CA GLY A 24 1.91 8.73 -0.16
C GLY A 24 1.67 8.75 -1.67
N PRO A 25 2.64 8.27 -2.45
CA PRO A 25 2.50 8.22 -3.90
C PRO A 25 1.42 7.22 -4.31
N PRO A 26 0.59 7.54 -5.31
CA PRO A 26 -0.37 6.58 -5.84
C PRO A 26 0.36 5.47 -6.59
N LEU A 27 -0.08 4.23 -6.36
CA LEU A 27 0.49 3.07 -7.04
C LEU A 27 -0.64 2.29 -7.70
N VAL A 28 -0.28 1.45 -8.67
CA VAL A 28 -1.20 0.53 -9.30
C VAL A 28 -0.66 -0.87 -9.11
N VAL A 29 -1.53 -1.78 -8.70
CA VAL A 29 -1.16 -3.19 -8.54
C VAL A 29 -1.99 -4.05 -9.47
N GLU A 30 -1.38 -5.13 -9.95
CA GLU A 30 -1.99 -6.02 -10.90
C GLU A 30 -1.63 -7.45 -10.52
N ALA A 31 -2.62 -8.34 -10.55
CA ALA A 31 -2.40 -9.75 -10.27
C ALA A 31 -3.44 -10.59 -11.02
N SER A 32 -3.12 -11.84 -11.27
CA SER A 32 -4.02 -12.74 -11.98
C SER A 32 -5.18 -13.25 -11.09
N THR A 33 -5.04 -13.13 -9.77
CA THR A 33 -6.10 -13.51 -8.82
C THR A 33 -6.24 -12.44 -7.74
N LEU A 34 -7.40 -12.43 -7.06
CA LEU A 34 -7.60 -11.51 -5.93
C LEU A 34 -6.61 -11.76 -4.81
N ASP A 35 -6.34 -13.03 -4.51
CA ASP A 35 -5.37 -13.39 -3.47
C ASP A 35 -3.96 -12.93 -3.81
N GLY A 36 -3.63 -12.84 -5.09
CA GLY A 36 -2.33 -12.37 -5.55
C GLY A 36 -2.14 -10.87 -5.42
N LEU A 37 -3.21 -10.09 -5.20
CA LEU A 37 -3.11 -8.64 -5.05
C LEU A 37 -2.33 -8.23 -3.81
N LEU A 38 -2.47 -8.95 -2.70
CA LEU A 38 -1.73 -8.63 -1.47
C LEU A 38 -0.22 -8.73 -1.65
N PRO A 39 0.34 -9.85 -2.13
CA PRO A 39 1.79 -9.90 -2.37
C PRO A 39 2.23 -8.93 -3.47
N ALA A 40 1.39 -8.68 -4.48
CA ALA A 40 1.71 -7.70 -5.51
C ALA A 40 1.79 -6.28 -4.92
N ALA A 41 0.87 -5.94 -4.00
CA ALA A 41 0.88 -4.65 -3.31
C ALA A 41 2.13 -4.50 -2.45
N LYS A 42 2.50 -5.53 -1.70
CA LYS A 42 3.72 -5.51 -0.88
C LYS A 42 4.96 -5.29 -1.75
N ARG A 43 5.03 -5.95 -2.89
CA ARG A 43 6.13 -5.80 -3.82
C ARG A 43 6.19 -4.39 -4.40
N ALA A 44 5.03 -3.84 -4.79
CA ALA A 44 4.95 -2.49 -5.31
C ALA A 44 5.42 -1.47 -4.27
N LEU A 45 5.04 -1.66 -3.00
CA LEU A 45 5.49 -0.79 -1.92
C LEU A 45 7.00 -0.88 -1.70
N ALA A 46 7.55 -2.08 -1.73
CA ALA A 46 9.00 -2.27 -1.59
C ALA A 46 9.75 -1.60 -2.75
N ASP A 47 9.26 -1.75 -3.98
CA ASP A 47 9.86 -1.14 -5.16
C ASP A 47 9.78 0.39 -5.10
N ALA A 48 8.73 0.94 -4.48
CA ALA A 48 8.57 2.37 -4.29
C ALA A 48 9.41 2.92 -3.13
N GLY A 49 10.09 2.04 -2.37
CA GLY A 49 10.95 2.43 -1.28
C GLY A 49 10.29 2.36 0.10
N TYR A 50 9.17 1.65 0.22
CA TYR A 50 8.45 1.49 1.49
C TYR A 50 8.29 0.00 1.83
N PRO A 51 9.39 -0.68 2.20
CA PRO A 51 9.34 -2.12 2.48
C PRO A 51 8.64 -2.47 3.80
N ARG A 52 8.39 -1.49 4.67
CA ARG A 52 7.78 -1.70 5.98
C ARG A 52 6.31 -1.36 5.96
N ASP A 53 5.52 -2.25 5.40
CA ASP A 53 4.07 -2.11 5.40
C ASP A 53 3.51 -2.50 6.78
N ARG A 54 2.53 -1.71 7.27
CA ARG A 54 1.84 -1.97 8.52
C ARG A 54 0.53 -2.69 8.31
N ALA A 55 -0.25 -2.23 7.36
CA ALA A 55 -1.54 -2.85 7.07
C ALA A 55 -1.90 -2.61 5.61
N ILE A 56 -2.46 -3.61 4.98
CA ILE A 56 -3.00 -3.49 3.63
C ILE A 56 -4.44 -4.02 3.69
N SER A 57 -5.37 -3.21 3.20
CA SER A 57 -6.79 -3.57 3.25
C SER A 57 -7.42 -3.44 1.88
N PHE A 58 -8.39 -4.31 1.60
CA PHE A 58 -9.22 -4.18 0.41
C PHE A 58 -10.36 -3.21 0.71
N THR A 59 -10.65 -2.33 -0.25
CA THR A 59 -11.78 -1.41 -0.17
C THR A 59 -12.66 -1.62 -1.40
N PRO A 60 -13.91 -1.12 -1.41
CA PRO A 60 -14.77 -1.22 -2.59
C PRO A 60 -14.19 -0.56 -3.84
N THR A 61 -13.27 0.40 -3.67
CA THR A 61 -12.67 1.14 -4.79
C THR A 61 -11.24 0.71 -5.12
N GLY A 62 -10.66 -0.22 -4.36
CA GLY A 62 -9.29 -0.68 -4.60
C GLY A 62 -8.61 -1.14 -3.32
N LEU A 63 -7.34 -0.78 -3.19
CA LEU A 63 -6.52 -1.17 -2.05
C LEU A 63 -6.05 0.07 -1.29
N VAL A 64 -5.92 -0.08 0.02
CA VAL A 64 -5.33 0.94 0.89
C VAL A 64 -4.21 0.31 1.69
N ALA A 65 -3.05 0.97 1.71
CA ALA A 65 -1.90 0.50 2.47
C ALA A 65 -1.42 1.56 3.45
N TYR A 66 -1.11 1.12 4.66
CA TYR A 66 -0.47 1.96 5.66
C TYR A 66 0.96 1.48 5.81
N VAL A 67 1.92 2.36 5.59
CA VAL A 67 3.34 2.02 5.62
C VAL A 67 4.10 3.01 6.49
N GLU A 68 5.23 2.59 7.03
CA GLU A 68 6.10 3.49 7.77
C GLU A 68 6.80 4.46 6.82
N ASP A 69 6.84 5.75 7.19
CA ASP A 69 7.60 6.74 6.44
C ASP A 69 9.09 6.40 6.50
N ARG A 70 9.79 6.66 5.40
CA ARG A 70 11.23 6.42 5.30
C ARG A 70 12.05 7.43 6.09
N ALA A 71 11.51 8.60 6.25
CA ALA A 71 12.25 9.69 6.89
C ALA A 71 12.43 9.46 8.39
#